data_ab628ff076ec21e546ffbae4702c5cfb
#
_entry.id   ab628ff076ec21e546ffbae4702c5cfb
#
_cell.length_a   1.000
_cell.length_b   1.000
_cell.length_c   1.000
_cell.angle_alpha   90.00
_cell.angle_beta   90.00
_cell.angle_gamma   90.00
#
_symmetry.space_group_name_H-M   'P 1'
#
loop_
_entity.id
_entity.type
_entity.pdbx_description
1 polymer ?
#
loop_
_entity_poly.entity_id
_entity_poly.type
_entity_poly.pdbx_seq_one_letter_code
_entity_poly.pdbx_strand_id
1 'polypeptide(L)'
;MTRLPGSLLLAATIAFVPASAGAQSCNTADRSVLLLMDLSGSMNAKLPGGETRLAVAQRAIKGAASQVPAQAQLSLRLYGAQSAASQKNCQDTHLAVPFGPASASSAAIVSTVDGAKARGYTPIAYSLGQAASDFPVNAKDRVIVLVSDGKETCQGDPVLAARALAGQGVTVHTVGFVVDTAARGQLQAIARATGGTYFDAPNGPELPELLKSALGACRKVIAKIPTNPAPGKLRTTSATWLASHAVIDAQTGKEVGKLDSASPEIKLPAGIYEVKFGAGSWKGIEVKAGETTTIAPGQLKLDPTAGAVVTDSETGEKHGSFDRMSSAVTLMPGVYDLQMGKTVARYIKVDGGKTVLFKPAQVVLAVNVDRQNARITTADGSEVARFDAVTRQITLLPGDYVVEVNGNKLPFPAKEGDVLEVNQ
;
A
#
# COMPACT_ATOMS: atom_id res chain seq x y z
N MET A 1 -25.85 56.87 50.37
CA MET A 1 -26.91 56.26 49.50
C MET A 1 -26.46 56.47 48.05
N THR A 2 -25.75 55.56 47.46
CA THR A 2 -25.33 55.60 46.06
C THR A 2 -25.58 54.26 45.43
N ARG A 3 -26.53 54.24 44.49
CA ARG A 3 -26.96 53.07 43.73
C ARG A 3 -25.94 52.76 42.61
N LEU A 4 -25.50 51.53 42.51
CA LEU A 4 -24.72 50.98 41.40
C LEU A 4 -25.66 50.58 40.25
N PRO A 5 -25.33 50.76 38.97
CA PRO A 5 -26.12 50.32 37.84
C PRO A 5 -25.86 48.83 37.53
N GLY A 6 -26.97 48.13 37.30
CA GLY A 6 -26.98 46.72 36.96
C GLY A 6 -26.44 46.45 35.53
N SER A 7 -25.51 45.50 35.42
CA SER A 7 -25.05 44.97 34.14
C SER A 7 -26.06 44.02 33.53
N LEU A 8 -26.56 44.36 32.35
CA LEU A 8 -27.43 43.51 31.53
C LEU A 8 -26.54 42.46 30.83
N LEU A 9 -26.62 41.20 31.24
CA LEU A 9 -26.04 40.07 30.52
C LEU A 9 -26.97 39.72 29.34
N LEU A 10 -26.48 40.01 28.14
CA LEU A 10 -27.10 39.56 26.89
C LEU A 10 -26.72 38.08 26.67
N ALA A 11 -27.65 37.16 26.94
CA ALA A 11 -27.47 35.75 26.61
C ALA A 11 -27.72 35.55 25.10
N ALA A 12 -26.68 35.35 24.35
CA ALA A 12 -26.74 34.95 22.95
C ALA A 12 -27.15 33.48 22.89
N THR A 13 -28.40 33.20 22.59
CA THR A 13 -28.89 31.86 22.24
C THR A 13 -28.39 31.49 20.86
N ILE A 14 -27.36 30.61 20.80
CA ILE A 14 -26.95 29.94 19.56
C ILE A 14 -28.04 28.93 19.22
N ALA A 15 -28.86 29.28 18.23
CA ALA A 15 -29.81 28.33 17.65
C ALA A 15 -29.04 27.23 16.93
N PHE A 16 -28.99 26.04 17.52
CA PHE A 16 -28.49 24.83 16.88
C PHE A 16 -29.50 24.42 15.81
N VAL A 17 -29.25 24.76 14.55
CA VAL A 17 -30.02 24.24 13.43
C VAL A 17 -29.50 22.82 13.21
N PRO A 18 -30.30 21.76 13.42
CA PRO A 18 -29.88 20.42 13.06
C PRO A 18 -29.74 20.39 11.54
N ALA A 19 -28.52 20.19 11.05
CA ALA A 19 -28.30 19.84 9.65
C ALA A 19 -28.96 18.49 9.42
N SER A 20 -30.18 18.50 8.90
CA SER A 20 -30.78 17.31 8.33
C SER A 20 -29.90 16.86 7.20
N ALA A 21 -29.13 15.77 7.43
CA ALA A 21 -28.45 15.05 6.38
C ALA A 21 -29.54 14.47 5.46
N GLY A 22 -29.99 15.28 4.52
CA GLY A 22 -30.88 14.83 3.46
C GLY A 22 -30.15 13.71 2.71
N ALA A 23 -30.70 12.51 2.73
CA ALA A 23 -30.26 11.43 1.87
C ALA A 23 -30.32 11.96 0.43
N GLN A 24 -29.15 12.21 -0.19
CA GLN A 24 -29.08 12.62 -1.59
C GLN A 24 -29.57 11.43 -2.43
N SER A 25 -30.76 11.57 -3.00
CA SER A 25 -31.27 10.64 -4.00
C SER A 25 -30.43 10.84 -5.28
N CYS A 26 -29.67 9.85 -5.65
CA CYS A 26 -29.02 9.84 -6.96
C CYS A 26 -30.08 9.59 -8.04
N ASN A 27 -30.03 10.35 -9.14
CA ASN A 27 -30.80 9.98 -10.32
C ASN A 27 -30.11 8.82 -11.02
N THR A 28 -30.50 7.59 -10.67
CA THR A 28 -29.91 6.38 -11.22
C THR A 28 -30.29 6.15 -12.71
N ALA A 29 -31.27 6.87 -13.24
CA ALA A 29 -31.67 6.75 -14.64
C ALA A 29 -30.65 7.34 -15.63
N ASP A 30 -29.94 8.41 -15.23
CA ASP A 30 -28.89 9.05 -16.06
C ASP A 30 -27.49 8.42 -15.84
N ARG A 31 -27.41 7.32 -15.10
CA ARG A 31 -26.16 6.68 -14.72
C ARG A 31 -25.60 5.84 -15.86
N SER A 32 -24.27 5.90 -16.01
CA SER A 32 -23.48 4.99 -16.83
C SER A 32 -22.68 4.07 -15.90
N VAL A 33 -23.05 2.79 -15.86
CA VAL A 33 -22.44 1.79 -14.98
C VAL A 33 -21.57 0.84 -15.79
N LEU A 34 -20.32 0.70 -15.40
CA LEU A 34 -19.42 -0.33 -15.90
C LEU A 34 -19.20 -1.35 -14.78
N LEU A 35 -19.64 -2.58 -15.01
CA LEU A 35 -19.28 -3.71 -14.16
C LEU A 35 -17.87 -4.16 -14.55
N LEU A 36 -16.95 -4.19 -13.61
CA LEU A 36 -15.58 -4.66 -13.77
C LEU A 36 -15.41 -5.94 -12.96
N MET A 37 -15.36 -7.10 -13.63
CA MET A 37 -15.38 -8.39 -13.00
C MET A 37 -14.03 -9.09 -13.07
N ASP A 38 -13.59 -9.60 -11.93
CA ASP A 38 -12.42 -10.44 -11.76
C ASP A 38 -12.65 -11.85 -12.29
N LEU A 39 -11.80 -12.30 -13.21
CA LEU A 39 -11.70 -13.66 -13.70
C LEU A 39 -10.26 -14.19 -13.54
N SER A 40 -9.54 -13.73 -12.53
CA SER A 40 -8.24 -14.27 -12.17
C SER A 40 -8.35 -15.70 -11.64
N GLY A 41 -7.24 -16.41 -11.60
CA GLY A 41 -7.20 -17.82 -11.22
C GLY A 41 -7.74 -18.10 -9.82
N SER A 42 -7.67 -17.16 -8.88
CA SER A 42 -8.20 -17.27 -7.51
C SER A 42 -9.73 -17.47 -7.48
N MET A 43 -10.44 -16.96 -8.47
CA MET A 43 -11.89 -17.14 -8.60
C MET A 43 -12.32 -18.61 -8.80
N ASN A 44 -11.39 -19.51 -9.12
CA ASN A 44 -11.65 -20.96 -9.15
C ASN A 44 -11.66 -21.61 -7.76
N ALA A 45 -11.26 -20.89 -6.71
CA ALA A 45 -11.26 -21.41 -5.35
C ALA A 45 -12.67 -21.79 -4.91
N LYS A 46 -12.78 -22.93 -4.21
CA LYS A 46 -14.06 -23.42 -3.68
C LYS A 46 -14.40 -22.77 -2.35
N LEU A 47 -15.67 -22.45 -2.19
CA LEU A 47 -16.25 -22.00 -0.93
C LEU A 47 -16.63 -23.17 -0.04
N PRO A 48 -16.89 -22.96 1.27
CA PRO A 48 -17.61 -23.93 2.08
C PRO A 48 -18.93 -24.28 1.40
N GLY A 49 -19.15 -25.55 1.08
CA GLY A 49 -20.30 -26.01 0.27
C GLY A 49 -19.95 -26.45 -1.15
N GLY A 50 -18.68 -26.28 -1.58
CA GLY A 50 -18.12 -26.88 -2.81
C GLY A 50 -18.28 -26.04 -4.07
N GLU A 51 -19.08 -24.98 -4.06
CA GLU A 51 -19.25 -24.05 -5.18
C GLU A 51 -18.00 -23.14 -5.34
N THR A 52 -17.64 -22.80 -6.59
CA THR A 52 -16.51 -21.89 -6.83
C THR A 52 -16.90 -20.42 -6.60
N ARG A 53 -15.92 -19.58 -6.22
CA ARG A 53 -16.11 -18.12 -6.17
C ARG A 53 -16.65 -17.59 -7.49
N LEU A 54 -16.14 -18.09 -8.62
CA LEU A 54 -16.59 -17.71 -9.95
C LEU A 54 -18.10 -17.96 -10.13
N ALA A 55 -18.59 -19.16 -9.80
CA ALA A 55 -20.01 -19.49 -9.97
C ALA A 55 -20.94 -18.57 -9.15
N VAL A 56 -20.51 -18.24 -7.92
CA VAL A 56 -21.25 -17.30 -7.07
C VAL A 56 -21.21 -15.89 -7.65
N ALA A 57 -20.05 -15.40 -8.10
CA ALA A 57 -19.90 -14.07 -8.70
C ALA A 57 -20.70 -13.96 -10.02
N GLN A 58 -20.68 -14.99 -10.87
CA GLN A 58 -21.49 -15.05 -12.09
C GLN A 58 -22.99 -14.89 -11.78
N ARG A 59 -23.50 -15.64 -10.83
CA ARG A 59 -24.90 -15.55 -10.40
C ARG A 59 -25.25 -14.16 -9.85
N ALA A 60 -24.36 -13.60 -9.02
CA ALA A 60 -24.56 -12.28 -8.43
C ALA A 60 -24.53 -11.15 -9.47
N ILE A 61 -23.59 -11.17 -10.41
CA ILE A 61 -23.48 -10.19 -11.51
C ILE A 61 -24.73 -10.26 -12.42
N LYS A 62 -25.19 -11.46 -12.77
CA LYS A 62 -26.42 -11.64 -13.58
C LYS A 62 -27.64 -11.05 -12.87
N GLY A 63 -27.81 -11.35 -11.59
CA GLY A 63 -28.88 -10.78 -10.78
C GLY A 63 -28.80 -9.25 -10.66
N ALA A 64 -27.59 -8.71 -10.48
CA ALA A 64 -27.36 -7.28 -10.37
C ALA A 64 -27.63 -6.54 -11.69
N ALA A 65 -27.19 -7.08 -12.83
CA ALA A 65 -27.41 -6.50 -14.15
C ALA A 65 -28.90 -6.33 -14.50
N SER A 66 -29.75 -7.27 -14.06
CA SER A 66 -31.20 -7.18 -14.28
C SER A 66 -31.91 -6.15 -13.41
N GLN A 67 -31.26 -5.61 -12.37
CA GLN A 67 -31.81 -4.61 -11.46
C GLN A 67 -31.40 -3.18 -11.79
N VAL A 68 -30.50 -2.99 -12.76
CA VAL A 68 -30.11 -1.66 -13.23
C VAL A 68 -31.32 -1.03 -13.95
N PRO A 69 -31.68 0.24 -13.67
CA PRO A 69 -32.80 0.91 -14.34
C PRO A 69 -32.68 0.83 -15.86
N ALA A 70 -33.75 0.52 -16.55
CA ALA A 70 -33.77 0.23 -18.00
C ALA A 70 -33.15 1.34 -18.87
N GLN A 71 -33.28 2.60 -18.42
CA GLN A 71 -32.75 3.79 -19.11
C GLN A 71 -31.26 4.04 -18.82
N ALA A 72 -30.72 3.50 -17.73
CA ALA A 72 -29.30 3.65 -17.39
C ALA A 72 -28.44 2.95 -18.47
N GLN A 73 -27.23 3.45 -18.65
CA GLN A 73 -26.25 2.83 -19.53
C GLN A 73 -25.50 1.75 -18.74
N LEU A 74 -25.38 0.55 -19.30
CA LEU A 74 -24.74 -0.58 -18.64
C LEU A 74 -23.71 -1.22 -19.56
N SER A 75 -22.56 -1.62 -18.99
CA SER A 75 -21.43 -2.21 -19.67
C SER A 75 -20.75 -3.26 -18.80
N LEU A 76 -19.96 -4.15 -19.41
CA LEU A 76 -19.15 -5.16 -18.71
C LEU A 76 -17.73 -5.19 -19.26
N ARG A 77 -16.76 -5.00 -18.39
CA ARG A 77 -15.34 -5.27 -18.63
C ARG A 77 -14.89 -6.44 -17.78
N LEU A 78 -14.09 -7.31 -18.36
CA LEU A 78 -13.52 -8.48 -17.70
C LEU A 78 -12.00 -8.36 -17.64
N TYR A 79 -11.37 -8.92 -16.61
CA TYR A 79 -9.92 -9.11 -16.57
C TYR A 79 -9.55 -10.50 -16.07
N GLY A 80 -8.34 -10.97 -16.44
CA GLY A 80 -7.86 -12.31 -16.09
C GLY A 80 -8.61 -13.44 -16.81
N ALA A 81 -9.26 -13.15 -17.94
CA ALA A 81 -10.13 -14.08 -18.66
C ALA A 81 -9.49 -14.72 -19.89
N GLN A 82 -8.59 -13.99 -20.58
CA GLN A 82 -8.11 -14.36 -21.90
C GLN A 82 -6.83 -15.17 -21.86
N SER A 83 -5.97 -14.92 -20.87
CA SER A 83 -4.65 -15.54 -20.73
C SER A 83 -4.59 -16.48 -19.55
N ALA A 84 -3.88 -17.60 -19.65
CA ALA A 84 -3.59 -18.46 -18.51
C ALA A 84 -2.60 -17.78 -17.55
N ALA A 85 -2.67 -18.07 -16.24
CA ALA A 85 -1.75 -17.53 -15.24
C ALA A 85 -0.26 -17.78 -15.55
N SER A 86 0.05 -18.89 -16.22
CA SER A 86 1.42 -19.20 -16.68
C SER A 86 1.99 -18.19 -17.68
N GLN A 87 1.15 -17.47 -18.40
CA GLN A 87 1.55 -16.46 -19.38
C GLN A 87 1.87 -15.10 -18.74
N LYS A 88 1.51 -14.91 -17.46
CA LYS A 88 1.76 -13.67 -16.69
C LYS A 88 1.34 -12.39 -17.42
N ASN A 89 0.22 -12.44 -18.15
CA ASN A 89 -0.24 -11.32 -18.94
C ASN A 89 -0.90 -10.26 -18.07
N CYS A 90 -0.19 -9.18 -17.84
CA CYS A 90 -0.63 -8.04 -17.05
C CYS A 90 -1.47 -7.01 -17.82
N GLN A 91 -1.79 -7.29 -19.08
CA GLN A 91 -2.70 -6.50 -19.92
C GLN A 91 -3.99 -7.27 -20.24
N ASP A 92 -4.23 -8.39 -19.55
CA ASP A 92 -5.43 -9.23 -19.75
C ASP A 92 -6.68 -8.54 -19.21
N THR A 93 -7.21 -7.62 -20.02
CA THR A 93 -8.52 -7.00 -19.80
C THR A 93 -9.17 -6.64 -21.13
N HIS A 94 -10.49 -6.73 -21.20
CA HIS A 94 -11.24 -6.36 -22.41
C HIS A 94 -12.66 -5.90 -22.07
N LEU A 95 -13.19 -5.02 -22.89
CA LEU A 95 -14.57 -4.60 -22.84
C LEU A 95 -15.42 -5.70 -23.48
N ALA A 96 -16.05 -6.54 -22.66
CA ALA A 96 -16.79 -7.71 -23.10
C ALA A 96 -18.20 -7.34 -23.61
N VAL A 97 -18.84 -6.35 -22.97
CA VAL A 97 -20.13 -5.80 -23.42
C VAL A 97 -20.01 -4.27 -23.43
N PRO A 98 -20.05 -3.62 -24.59
CA PRO A 98 -20.03 -2.16 -24.70
C PRO A 98 -21.22 -1.49 -24.01
N PHE A 99 -21.09 -0.19 -23.70
CA PHE A 99 -22.19 0.58 -23.14
C PHE A 99 -23.41 0.60 -24.07
N GLY A 100 -24.55 0.34 -23.48
CA GLY A 100 -25.87 0.43 -24.10
C GLY A 100 -26.95 0.56 -23.03
N PRO A 101 -28.21 0.85 -23.41
CA PRO A 101 -29.31 0.83 -22.45
C PRO A 101 -29.35 -0.48 -21.67
N ALA A 102 -29.55 -0.40 -20.36
CA ALA A 102 -29.54 -1.59 -19.51
C ALA A 102 -30.58 -2.63 -19.94
N SER A 103 -31.70 -2.18 -20.51
CA SER A 103 -32.73 -3.04 -21.10
C SER A 103 -32.19 -3.98 -22.21
N ALA A 104 -31.18 -3.56 -22.95
CA ALA A 104 -30.54 -4.36 -24.00
C ALA A 104 -29.25 -5.06 -23.48
N SER A 105 -28.40 -4.31 -22.74
CA SER A 105 -27.09 -4.81 -22.31
C SER A 105 -27.18 -5.90 -21.27
N SER A 106 -28.24 -5.96 -20.43
CA SER A 106 -28.39 -6.99 -19.40
C SER A 106 -28.38 -8.41 -19.96
N ALA A 107 -29.08 -8.66 -21.08
CA ALA A 107 -29.11 -9.98 -21.72
C ALA A 107 -27.73 -10.39 -22.27
N ALA A 108 -27.00 -9.43 -22.89
CA ALA A 108 -25.65 -9.67 -23.37
C ALA A 108 -24.66 -9.94 -22.21
N ILE A 109 -24.80 -9.23 -21.08
CA ILE A 109 -24.00 -9.47 -19.86
C ILE A 109 -24.27 -10.87 -19.32
N VAL A 110 -25.53 -11.27 -19.18
CA VAL A 110 -25.90 -12.61 -18.72
C VAL A 110 -25.24 -13.69 -19.56
N SER A 111 -25.37 -13.62 -20.89
CA SER A 111 -24.75 -14.57 -21.81
C SER A 111 -23.21 -14.59 -21.71
N THR A 112 -22.58 -13.41 -21.65
CA THR A 112 -21.12 -13.29 -21.55
C THR A 112 -20.60 -13.88 -20.24
N VAL A 113 -21.25 -13.57 -19.12
CA VAL A 113 -20.86 -14.04 -17.79
C VAL A 113 -21.04 -15.55 -17.65
N ASP A 114 -22.06 -16.15 -18.25
CA ASP A 114 -22.26 -17.62 -18.25
C ASP A 114 -21.11 -18.37 -18.94
N GLY A 115 -20.55 -17.80 -20.00
CA GLY A 115 -19.40 -18.37 -20.71
C GLY A 115 -18.03 -18.05 -20.11
N ALA A 116 -17.96 -17.16 -19.12
CA ALA A 116 -16.72 -16.66 -18.57
C ALA A 116 -15.95 -17.73 -17.77
N LYS A 117 -14.62 -17.75 -17.91
CA LYS A 117 -13.70 -18.66 -17.21
C LYS A 117 -12.60 -17.89 -16.53
N ALA A 118 -12.36 -18.20 -15.27
CA ALA A 118 -11.27 -17.65 -14.49
C ALA A 118 -9.94 -18.34 -14.87
N ARG A 119 -8.90 -17.56 -15.24
CA ARG A 119 -7.67 -18.14 -15.78
C ARG A 119 -6.38 -17.41 -15.40
N GLY A 120 -6.41 -16.07 -15.39
CA GLY A 120 -5.23 -15.22 -15.48
C GLY A 120 -4.79 -14.58 -14.17
N TYR A 121 -4.06 -13.50 -14.34
CA TYR A 121 -3.60 -12.60 -13.30
C TYR A 121 -4.68 -11.57 -12.93
N THR A 122 -4.38 -10.75 -11.92
CA THR A 122 -5.27 -9.72 -11.37
C THR A 122 -4.74 -8.32 -11.70
N PRO A 123 -4.81 -7.83 -12.98
CA PRO A 123 -4.31 -6.53 -13.40
C PRO A 123 -5.32 -5.40 -13.11
N ILE A 124 -5.63 -5.13 -11.84
CA ILE A 124 -6.63 -4.14 -11.43
C ILE A 124 -6.24 -2.74 -11.93
N ALA A 125 -4.97 -2.33 -11.71
CA ALA A 125 -4.50 -1.00 -12.10
C ALA A 125 -4.64 -0.76 -13.60
N TYR A 126 -4.20 -1.72 -14.42
CA TYR A 126 -4.31 -1.64 -15.87
C TYR A 126 -5.79 -1.63 -16.32
N SER A 127 -6.62 -2.47 -15.71
CA SER A 127 -8.05 -2.56 -16.04
C SER A 127 -8.82 -1.28 -15.71
N LEU A 128 -8.53 -0.64 -14.57
CA LEU A 128 -9.09 0.65 -14.21
C LEU A 128 -8.65 1.75 -15.20
N GLY A 129 -7.38 1.74 -15.63
CA GLY A 129 -6.88 2.66 -16.64
C GLY A 129 -7.61 2.54 -17.97
N GLN A 130 -7.85 1.30 -18.43
CA GLN A 130 -8.60 1.05 -19.68
C GLN A 130 -10.08 1.41 -19.55
N ALA A 131 -10.69 1.19 -18.37
CA ALA A 131 -12.09 1.48 -18.12
C ALA A 131 -12.46 2.97 -18.29
N ALA A 132 -11.48 3.87 -18.14
CA ALA A 132 -11.70 5.31 -18.35
C ALA A 132 -12.20 5.64 -19.77
N SER A 133 -11.64 4.96 -20.77
CA SER A 133 -11.96 5.17 -22.19
C SER A 133 -13.22 4.45 -22.67
N ASP A 134 -13.78 3.57 -21.86
CA ASP A 134 -15.00 2.82 -22.21
C ASP A 134 -16.26 3.68 -22.12
N PHE A 135 -16.26 4.71 -21.25
CA PHE A 135 -17.43 5.53 -21.03
C PHE A 135 -17.80 6.40 -22.24
N PRO A 136 -19.10 6.53 -22.55
CA PRO A 136 -19.56 7.48 -23.53
C PRO A 136 -19.09 8.91 -23.20
N VAL A 137 -18.71 9.67 -24.22
CA VAL A 137 -18.16 11.03 -24.06
C VAL A 137 -19.11 11.95 -23.27
N ASN A 138 -20.43 11.79 -23.46
CA ASN A 138 -21.48 12.60 -22.82
C ASN A 138 -22.03 11.97 -21.52
N ALA A 139 -21.43 10.89 -21.02
CA ALA A 139 -21.85 10.27 -19.76
C ALA A 139 -21.70 11.23 -18.58
N LYS A 140 -22.78 11.46 -17.83
CA LYS A 140 -22.83 12.43 -16.73
C LYS A 140 -22.47 11.83 -15.38
N ASP A 141 -23.06 10.69 -15.03
CA ASP A 141 -22.80 9.95 -13.78
C ASP A 141 -22.09 8.64 -14.12
N ARG A 142 -20.75 8.67 -14.04
CA ARG A 142 -19.87 7.56 -14.43
C ARG A 142 -19.51 6.74 -13.22
N VAL A 143 -19.93 5.48 -13.19
CA VAL A 143 -19.73 4.58 -12.07
C VAL A 143 -19.09 3.28 -12.53
N ILE A 144 -18.03 2.86 -11.85
CA ILE A 144 -17.47 1.52 -11.96
C ILE A 144 -17.83 0.74 -10.70
N VAL A 145 -18.32 -0.49 -10.86
CA VAL A 145 -18.47 -1.46 -9.77
C VAL A 145 -17.47 -2.57 -10.00
N LEU A 146 -16.36 -2.52 -9.24
CA LEU A 146 -15.30 -3.52 -9.27
C LEU A 146 -15.62 -4.67 -8.31
N VAL A 147 -15.68 -5.89 -8.81
CA VAL A 147 -15.83 -7.11 -8.02
C VAL A 147 -14.54 -7.92 -8.13
N SER A 148 -13.88 -8.15 -6.99
CA SER A 148 -12.61 -8.89 -6.94
C SER A 148 -12.49 -9.73 -5.68
N ASP A 149 -11.82 -10.87 -5.77
CA ASP A 149 -11.47 -11.75 -4.65
C ASP A 149 -10.00 -11.64 -4.22
N GLY A 150 -9.23 -10.73 -4.83
CA GLY A 150 -7.80 -10.60 -4.61
C GLY A 150 -7.26 -9.18 -4.75
N LYS A 151 -5.97 -9.07 -4.55
CA LYS A 151 -5.19 -7.84 -4.76
C LYS A 151 -4.54 -7.82 -6.13
N GLU A 152 -4.06 -6.64 -6.54
CA GLU A 152 -3.20 -6.46 -7.71
C GLU A 152 -2.02 -7.45 -7.70
N THR A 153 -1.79 -8.13 -8.82
CA THR A 153 -0.67 -9.08 -8.97
C THR A 153 0.34 -8.69 -10.06
N CYS A 154 0.12 -7.56 -10.73
CA CYS A 154 0.88 -7.09 -11.88
C CYS A 154 1.77 -5.87 -11.59
N GLN A 155 2.11 -5.61 -10.33
CA GLN A 155 2.96 -4.49 -9.90
C GLN A 155 2.41 -3.09 -10.27
N GLY A 156 1.16 -2.99 -10.72
CA GLY A 156 0.47 -1.74 -10.94
C GLY A 156 0.05 -1.10 -9.61
N ASP A 157 -0.21 0.22 -9.63
CA ASP A 157 -0.83 0.94 -8.50
C ASP A 157 -2.32 1.19 -8.79
N PRO A 158 -3.24 0.35 -8.27
CA PRO A 158 -4.67 0.53 -8.51
C PRO A 158 -5.25 1.78 -7.86
N VAL A 159 -4.63 2.29 -6.79
CA VAL A 159 -5.07 3.52 -6.13
C VAL A 159 -4.72 4.73 -6.96
N LEU A 160 -3.55 4.74 -7.59
CA LEU A 160 -3.15 5.77 -8.55
C LEU A 160 -4.09 5.78 -9.77
N ALA A 161 -4.40 4.59 -10.32
CA ALA A 161 -5.37 4.46 -11.43
C ALA A 161 -6.76 4.98 -11.03
N ALA A 162 -7.23 4.65 -9.81
CA ALA A 162 -8.49 5.15 -9.28
C ALA A 162 -8.51 6.67 -9.13
N ARG A 163 -7.41 7.29 -8.72
CA ARG A 163 -7.29 8.77 -8.66
C ARG A 163 -7.38 9.42 -10.03
N ALA A 164 -6.75 8.83 -11.03
CA ALA A 164 -6.88 9.31 -12.41
C ALA A 164 -8.34 9.26 -12.89
N LEU A 165 -9.08 8.21 -12.53
CA LEU A 165 -10.52 8.09 -12.76
C LEU A 165 -11.33 9.16 -12.02
N ALA A 166 -11.00 9.44 -10.77
CA ALA A 166 -11.63 10.51 -9.99
C ALA A 166 -11.48 11.88 -10.64
N GLY A 167 -10.28 12.17 -11.20
CA GLY A 167 -10.01 13.39 -11.98
C GLY A 167 -10.88 13.52 -13.24
N GLN A 168 -11.37 12.40 -13.76
CA GLN A 168 -12.29 12.33 -14.91
C GLN A 168 -13.78 12.26 -14.49
N GLY A 169 -14.07 12.41 -13.19
CA GLY A 169 -15.43 12.36 -12.67
C GLY A 169 -16.01 10.94 -12.52
N VAL A 170 -15.18 9.91 -12.58
CA VAL A 170 -15.61 8.52 -12.40
C VAL A 170 -15.56 8.13 -10.93
N THR A 171 -16.63 7.51 -10.44
CA THR A 171 -16.70 6.92 -9.09
C THR A 171 -16.48 5.41 -9.18
N VAL A 172 -15.63 4.85 -8.33
CA VAL A 172 -15.40 3.40 -8.26
C VAL A 172 -15.93 2.87 -6.93
N HIS A 173 -16.98 2.08 -6.97
CA HIS A 173 -17.40 1.24 -5.86
C HIS A 173 -16.69 -0.11 -5.96
N THR A 174 -16.26 -0.66 -4.85
CA THR A 174 -15.55 -1.94 -4.83
C THR A 174 -16.29 -2.95 -3.96
N VAL A 175 -16.39 -4.17 -4.43
CA VAL A 175 -16.94 -5.32 -3.70
C VAL A 175 -15.82 -6.34 -3.52
N GLY A 176 -15.34 -6.49 -2.29
CA GLY A 176 -14.35 -7.51 -1.92
C GLY A 176 -15.05 -8.81 -1.61
N PHE A 177 -14.83 -9.83 -2.43
CA PHE A 177 -15.48 -11.13 -2.30
C PHE A 177 -14.52 -12.16 -1.71
N VAL A 178 -14.70 -12.52 -0.44
CA VAL A 178 -13.85 -13.48 0.30
C VAL A 178 -12.37 -13.07 0.24
N VAL A 179 -12.10 -11.79 0.46
CA VAL A 179 -10.77 -11.19 0.37
C VAL A 179 -9.99 -11.32 1.68
N ASP A 180 -8.66 -11.43 1.56
CA ASP A 180 -7.75 -11.29 2.69
C ASP A 180 -7.63 -9.82 3.15
N THR A 181 -6.87 -9.58 4.24
CA THR A 181 -6.69 -8.25 4.81
C THR A 181 -6.00 -7.28 3.83
N ALA A 182 -5.02 -7.75 3.05
CA ALA A 182 -4.27 -6.92 2.12
C ALA A 182 -5.14 -6.51 0.92
N ALA A 183 -5.86 -7.45 0.31
CA ALA A 183 -6.81 -7.18 -0.77
C ALA A 183 -7.94 -6.26 -0.30
N ARG A 184 -8.48 -6.48 0.92
CA ARG A 184 -9.49 -5.61 1.53
C ARG A 184 -8.99 -4.17 1.65
N GLY A 185 -7.79 -3.97 2.20
CA GLY A 185 -7.17 -2.65 2.33
C GLY A 185 -7.00 -1.95 0.99
N GLN A 186 -6.56 -2.66 -0.04
CA GLN A 186 -6.39 -2.13 -1.39
C GLN A 186 -7.74 -1.72 -2.03
N LEU A 187 -8.76 -2.59 -1.96
CA LEU A 187 -10.09 -2.29 -2.49
C LEU A 187 -10.76 -1.11 -1.77
N GLN A 188 -10.60 -1.01 -0.45
CA GLN A 188 -11.04 0.16 0.33
C GLN A 188 -10.35 1.45 -0.12
N ALA A 189 -9.03 1.39 -0.39
CA ALA A 189 -8.28 2.55 -0.85
C ALA A 189 -8.71 2.99 -2.26
N ILE A 190 -8.98 2.06 -3.19
CA ILE A 190 -9.52 2.32 -4.53
C ILE A 190 -10.86 3.05 -4.44
N ALA A 191 -11.83 2.51 -3.67
CA ALA A 191 -13.14 3.13 -3.50
C ALA A 191 -13.01 4.54 -2.91
N ARG A 192 -12.24 4.69 -1.84
CA ARG A 192 -12.02 5.97 -1.17
C ARG A 192 -11.41 7.02 -2.09
N ALA A 193 -10.47 6.62 -2.96
CA ALA A 193 -9.78 7.53 -3.88
C ALA A 193 -10.74 8.22 -4.87
N THR A 194 -11.91 7.63 -5.14
CA THR A 194 -12.90 8.15 -6.09
C THR A 194 -14.18 8.69 -5.41
N GLY A 195 -14.24 8.68 -4.08
CA GLY A 195 -15.46 8.97 -3.32
C GLY A 195 -16.50 7.85 -3.38
N GLY A 196 -16.09 6.66 -3.77
CA GLY A 196 -16.91 5.46 -3.79
C GLY A 196 -17.02 4.78 -2.41
N THR A 197 -17.66 3.63 -2.40
CA THR A 197 -17.89 2.82 -1.20
C THR A 197 -17.32 1.42 -1.41
N TYR A 198 -16.65 0.90 -0.39
CA TYR A 198 -16.25 -0.50 -0.31
C TYR A 198 -17.36 -1.31 0.35
N PHE A 199 -17.68 -2.47 -0.21
CA PHE A 199 -18.59 -3.45 0.32
C PHE A 199 -17.83 -4.76 0.56
N ASP A 200 -17.98 -5.31 1.76
CA ASP A 200 -17.33 -6.56 2.16
C ASP A 200 -18.29 -7.73 2.01
N ALA A 201 -17.97 -8.67 1.15
CA ALA A 201 -18.71 -9.90 0.95
C ALA A 201 -17.90 -11.09 1.50
N PRO A 202 -17.93 -11.37 2.80
CA PRO A 202 -17.13 -12.42 3.42
C PRO A 202 -17.60 -13.84 3.01
N ASN A 203 -18.78 -13.93 2.42
CA ASN A 203 -19.39 -15.20 1.97
C ASN A 203 -20.21 -15.01 0.70
N GLY A 204 -20.59 -16.13 0.06
CA GLY A 204 -21.34 -16.14 -1.19
C GLY A 204 -22.77 -15.58 -1.12
N PRO A 205 -23.56 -15.92 -0.09
CA PRO A 205 -24.96 -15.49 0.00
C PRO A 205 -25.17 -13.97 0.04
N GLU A 206 -24.22 -13.20 0.58
CA GLU A 206 -24.33 -11.74 0.72
C GLU A 206 -23.99 -10.98 -0.56
N LEU A 207 -23.22 -11.57 -1.47
CA LEU A 207 -22.70 -10.91 -2.67
C LEU A 207 -23.80 -10.26 -3.56
N PRO A 208 -24.96 -10.89 -3.83
CA PRO A 208 -26.01 -10.27 -4.66
C PRO A 208 -26.56 -8.96 -4.07
N GLU A 209 -26.86 -8.93 -2.77
CA GLU A 209 -27.41 -7.74 -2.09
C GLU A 209 -26.36 -6.62 -1.99
N LEU A 210 -25.08 -6.97 -1.81
CA LEU A 210 -24.00 -5.99 -1.77
C LEU A 210 -23.73 -5.40 -3.16
N LEU A 211 -23.82 -6.19 -4.23
CA LEU A 211 -23.77 -5.68 -5.60
C LEU A 211 -24.92 -4.74 -5.90
N LYS A 212 -26.14 -5.08 -5.51
CA LYS A 212 -27.30 -4.19 -5.61
C LYS A 212 -27.07 -2.88 -4.85
N SER A 213 -26.52 -2.97 -3.64
CA SER A 213 -26.16 -1.78 -2.83
C SER A 213 -25.10 -0.93 -3.52
N ALA A 214 -24.08 -1.57 -4.15
CA ALA A 214 -23.05 -0.88 -4.90
C ALA A 214 -23.60 -0.15 -6.15
N LEU A 215 -24.51 -0.80 -6.87
CA LEU A 215 -25.20 -0.20 -8.02
C LEU A 215 -26.08 1.00 -7.63
N GLY A 216 -26.71 0.95 -6.46
CA GLY A 216 -27.52 2.03 -5.91
C GLY A 216 -26.74 3.11 -5.15
N ALA A 217 -25.46 2.87 -4.86
CA ALA A 217 -24.66 3.78 -4.04
C ALA A 217 -24.41 5.10 -4.76
N CYS A 218 -24.62 6.19 -4.04
CA CYS A 218 -24.30 7.52 -4.52
C CYS A 218 -22.83 7.85 -4.33
N ARG A 219 -22.25 8.63 -5.24
CA ARG A 219 -20.98 9.28 -4.98
C ARG A 219 -21.12 10.09 -3.69
N LYS A 220 -20.30 9.78 -2.69
CA LYS A 220 -20.17 10.68 -1.56
C LYS A 220 -19.65 12.00 -2.13
N VAL A 221 -20.42 13.08 -2.01
CA VAL A 221 -19.90 14.40 -2.36
C VAL A 221 -18.78 14.67 -1.37
N ILE A 222 -17.57 14.37 -1.78
CA ILE A 222 -16.41 14.99 -1.17
C ILE A 222 -16.60 16.45 -1.55
N ALA A 223 -16.87 17.30 -0.57
CA ALA A 223 -17.08 18.73 -0.79
C ALA A 223 -16.00 19.19 -1.77
N LYS A 224 -16.44 19.82 -2.89
CA LYS A 224 -15.52 20.31 -3.92
C LYS A 224 -14.45 21.09 -3.18
N ILE A 225 -13.23 20.58 -3.18
CA ILE A 225 -12.10 21.30 -2.60
C ILE A 225 -12.11 22.66 -3.31
N PRO A 226 -12.13 23.77 -2.59
CA PRO A 226 -12.13 25.09 -3.22
C PRO A 226 -11.01 25.11 -4.26
N THR A 227 -11.22 25.72 -5.40
CA THR A 227 -10.26 25.79 -6.51
C THR A 227 -8.92 26.39 -6.11
N ASN A 228 -8.81 26.91 -4.90
CA ASN A 228 -7.57 27.27 -4.22
C ASN A 228 -7.73 26.98 -2.70
N PRO A 229 -7.76 25.71 -2.25
CA PRO A 229 -7.80 25.41 -0.83
C PRO A 229 -6.54 25.96 -0.17
N ALA A 230 -6.68 26.44 1.06
CA ALA A 230 -5.52 26.81 1.86
C ALA A 230 -4.54 25.60 1.85
N PRO A 231 -3.27 25.81 1.52
CA PRO A 231 -2.31 24.71 1.47
C PRO A 231 -2.25 24.02 2.83
N GLY A 232 -2.22 22.71 2.82
CA GLY A 232 -1.87 21.94 4.00
C GLY A 232 -0.37 22.02 4.25
N LYS A 233 0.09 21.41 5.32
CA LYS A 233 1.50 21.36 5.68
C LYS A 233 1.94 19.92 5.87
N LEU A 234 3.10 19.60 5.36
CA LEU A 234 3.81 18.37 5.69
C LEU A 234 4.99 18.71 6.58
N ARG A 235 5.04 18.15 7.78
CA ARG A 235 6.07 18.39 8.77
C ARG A 235 6.75 17.10 9.16
N THR A 236 8.05 17.18 9.43
CA THR A 236 8.79 16.12 10.10
C THR A 236 9.17 16.51 11.52
N THR A 237 9.12 15.54 12.45
CA THR A 237 9.55 15.73 13.85
C THR A 237 10.97 15.23 14.11
N SER A 238 11.64 14.62 13.13
CA SER A 238 12.97 14.06 13.34
C SER A 238 14.05 15.16 13.37
N ALA A 239 14.61 15.39 14.53
CA ALA A 239 15.72 16.34 14.73
C ALA A 239 17.07 15.84 14.16
N THR A 240 17.15 14.59 13.69
CA THR A 240 18.40 13.94 13.25
C THR A 240 18.59 13.98 11.73
N TRP A 241 17.80 14.75 11.01
CA TRP A 241 17.90 14.86 9.56
C TRP A 241 19.03 15.78 9.16
N LEU A 242 20.16 15.19 8.83
CA LEU A 242 21.27 15.91 8.20
C LEU A 242 21.14 15.96 6.67
N ALA A 243 20.31 15.07 6.07
CA ALA A 243 20.12 14.99 4.63
C ALA A 243 18.77 15.60 4.21
N SER A 244 18.74 16.15 3.00
CA SER A 244 17.53 16.66 2.36
C SER A 244 16.74 15.51 1.74
N HIS A 245 15.43 15.45 2.02
CA HIS A 245 14.52 14.41 1.56
C HIS A 245 13.51 15.00 0.58
N ALA A 246 13.52 14.49 -0.66
CA ALA A 246 12.62 14.95 -1.69
C ALA A 246 11.17 14.58 -1.37
N VAL A 247 10.26 15.54 -1.55
CA VAL A 247 8.82 15.35 -1.48
C VAL A 247 8.28 15.28 -2.91
N ILE A 248 7.68 14.16 -3.25
CA ILE A 248 7.16 13.85 -4.57
C ILE A 248 5.63 13.89 -4.53
N ASP A 249 5.02 14.59 -5.44
CA ASP A 249 3.58 14.50 -5.66
C ASP A 249 3.27 13.13 -6.28
N ALA A 250 2.48 12.30 -5.56
CA ALA A 250 2.21 10.93 -5.96
C ALA A 250 1.35 10.83 -7.23
N GLN A 251 0.65 11.89 -7.59
CA GLN A 251 -0.20 11.94 -8.79
C GLN A 251 0.61 12.24 -10.06
N THR A 252 1.56 13.16 -9.94
CA THR A 252 2.34 13.65 -11.10
C THR A 252 3.72 13.03 -11.20
N GLY A 253 4.21 12.40 -10.13
CA GLY A 253 5.58 11.90 -10.01
C GLY A 253 6.65 13.00 -9.92
N LYS A 254 6.24 14.28 -9.82
CA LYS A 254 7.16 15.43 -9.77
C LYS A 254 7.62 15.72 -8.34
N GLU A 255 8.87 16.11 -8.20
CA GLU A 255 9.36 16.70 -6.96
C GLU A 255 8.72 18.07 -6.74
N VAL A 256 8.08 18.26 -5.58
CA VAL A 256 7.35 19.47 -5.21
C VAL A 256 8.04 20.22 -4.08
N GLY A 257 9.11 19.70 -3.53
CA GLY A 257 9.93 20.34 -2.53
C GLY A 257 10.76 19.35 -1.73
N LYS A 258 11.35 19.83 -0.63
CA LYS A 258 12.24 19.04 0.22
C LYS A 258 11.95 19.30 1.69
N LEU A 259 12.18 18.29 2.50
CA LEU A 259 12.21 18.36 3.95
C LEU A 259 13.66 18.13 4.42
N ASP A 260 14.17 19.01 5.28
CA ASP A 260 15.49 18.88 5.89
C ASP A 260 15.52 19.56 7.28
N SER A 261 16.68 19.61 7.92
CA SER A 261 16.83 20.21 9.23
C SER A 261 16.58 21.73 9.25
N ALA A 262 16.83 22.43 8.15
CA ALA A 262 16.57 23.86 8.00
C ALA A 262 15.12 24.15 7.60
N SER A 263 14.48 23.21 6.89
CA SER A 263 13.10 23.31 6.41
C SER A 263 12.31 22.04 6.81
N PRO A 264 11.98 21.91 8.12
CA PRO A 264 11.27 20.70 8.62
C PRO A 264 9.79 20.69 8.27
N GLU A 265 9.28 21.72 7.61
CA GLU A 265 7.88 21.87 7.20
C GLU A 265 7.81 22.46 5.79
N ILE A 266 6.93 21.91 4.97
CA ILE A 266 6.62 22.40 3.62
C ILE A 266 5.11 22.59 3.46
N LYS A 267 4.71 23.69 2.79
CA LYS A 267 3.31 23.92 2.39
C LYS A 267 3.04 23.24 1.07
N LEU A 268 1.99 22.43 1.02
CA LEU A 268 1.62 21.62 -0.12
C LEU A 268 0.13 21.75 -0.41
N PRO A 269 -0.33 21.70 -1.66
CA PRO A 269 -1.74 21.47 -1.97
C PRO A 269 -2.27 20.23 -1.23
N ALA A 270 -3.57 20.16 -0.98
CA ALA A 270 -4.16 18.93 -0.48
C ALA A 270 -3.96 17.81 -1.51
N GLY A 271 -3.41 16.69 -1.08
CA GLY A 271 -3.03 15.60 -1.99
C GLY A 271 -2.32 14.47 -1.28
N ILE A 272 -1.82 13.54 -2.08
CA ILE A 272 -1.01 12.42 -1.60
C ILE A 272 0.41 12.61 -2.08
N TYR A 273 1.33 12.36 -1.18
CA TYR A 273 2.75 12.60 -1.40
C TYR A 273 3.59 11.38 -1.03
N GLU A 274 4.77 11.35 -1.59
CA GLU A 274 5.83 10.41 -1.26
C GLU A 274 7.04 11.20 -0.74
N VAL A 275 7.67 10.76 0.34
CA VAL A 275 8.92 11.33 0.83
C VAL A 275 10.03 10.30 0.66
N LYS A 276 11.11 10.66 -0.03
CA LYS A 276 12.25 9.78 -0.29
C LYS A 276 13.29 9.90 0.80
N PHE A 277 13.72 8.76 1.34
CA PHE A 277 14.74 8.63 2.37
C PHE A 277 15.86 7.73 1.84
N GLY A 278 16.95 8.34 1.33
CA GLY A 278 18.02 7.55 0.74
C GLY A 278 17.53 6.64 -0.39
N ALA A 279 17.62 5.32 -0.20
CA ALA A 279 17.15 4.33 -1.17
C ALA A 279 15.66 3.97 -1.03
N GLY A 280 15.06 4.27 0.14
CA GLY A 280 13.65 3.98 0.41
C GLY A 280 12.74 5.20 0.28
N SER A 281 11.44 4.96 0.38
CA SER A 281 10.45 6.02 0.32
C SER A 281 9.23 5.76 1.19
N TRP A 282 8.61 6.83 1.70
CA TRP A 282 7.33 6.78 2.39
C TRP A 282 6.24 7.23 1.44
N LYS A 283 5.44 6.30 0.95
CA LYS A 283 4.33 6.54 0.01
C LYS A 283 3.01 6.72 0.75
N GLY A 284 2.04 7.35 0.08
CA GLY A 284 0.67 7.45 0.59
C GLY A 284 0.47 8.47 1.72
N ILE A 285 1.37 9.44 1.87
CA ILE A 285 1.23 10.52 2.86
C ILE A 285 0.13 11.47 2.41
N GLU A 286 -1.00 11.48 3.13
CA GLU A 286 -2.12 12.37 2.85
C GLU A 286 -1.89 13.73 3.52
N VAL A 287 -1.86 14.81 2.72
CA VAL A 287 -1.85 16.21 3.18
C VAL A 287 -3.24 16.78 2.92
N LYS A 288 -3.93 17.20 3.98
CA LYS A 288 -5.26 17.81 3.91
C LYS A 288 -5.17 19.33 3.90
N ALA A 289 -6.14 19.97 3.24
CA ALA A 289 -6.21 21.42 3.17
C ALA A 289 -6.31 22.05 4.56
N GLY A 290 -5.43 23.04 4.84
CA GLY A 290 -5.41 23.75 6.10
C GLY A 290 -4.89 22.95 7.31
N GLU A 291 -4.59 21.66 7.16
CA GLU A 291 -4.11 20.80 8.24
C GLU A 291 -2.59 20.59 8.16
N THR A 292 -1.98 20.20 9.28
CA THR A 292 -0.58 19.77 9.32
C THR A 292 -0.51 18.26 9.45
N THR A 293 0.00 17.60 8.41
CA THR A 293 0.35 16.18 8.46
C THR A 293 1.76 16.04 8.99
N THR A 294 1.95 15.29 10.07
CA THR A 294 3.26 15.11 10.69
C THR A 294 3.76 13.70 10.42
N ILE A 295 4.99 13.59 9.91
CA ILE A 295 5.70 12.32 9.75
C ILE A 295 6.84 12.26 10.78
N ALA A 296 7.06 11.08 11.33
CA ALA A 296 8.09 10.83 12.34
C ALA A 296 8.91 9.60 11.90
N PRO A 297 9.90 9.76 11.00
CA PRO A 297 10.78 8.65 10.66
C PRO A 297 11.63 8.26 11.88
N GLY A 298 11.98 6.98 11.95
CA GLY A 298 12.94 6.46 12.91
C GLY A 298 14.33 6.35 12.31
N GLN A 299 15.27 5.87 13.10
CA GLN A 299 16.64 5.65 12.67
C GLN A 299 17.15 4.30 13.16
N LEU A 300 17.80 3.56 12.27
CA LEU A 300 18.59 2.38 12.64
C LEU A 300 20.06 2.77 12.59
N LYS A 301 20.78 2.56 13.69
CA LYS A 301 22.23 2.75 13.81
C LYS A 301 22.92 1.42 13.97
N LEU A 302 24.10 1.32 13.36
CA LEU A 302 24.96 0.15 13.44
C LEU A 302 26.28 0.55 14.12
N ASP A 303 26.60 -0.11 15.24
CA ASP A 303 27.83 0.15 16.00
C ASP A 303 28.47 -1.16 16.50
N PRO A 304 29.68 -1.53 16.05
CA PRO A 304 30.48 -0.79 15.06
C PRO A 304 29.92 -0.84 13.65
N THR A 305 30.24 0.18 12.86
CA THR A 305 29.84 0.27 11.45
C THR A 305 30.47 -0.85 10.63
N ALA A 306 29.61 -1.51 9.86
CA ALA A 306 30.02 -2.56 8.92
C ALA A 306 29.15 -2.46 7.66
N GLY A 307 29.59 -3.06 6.56
CA GLY A 307 28.79 -3.13 5.34
C GLY A 307 27.55 -3.98 5.54
N ALA A 308 26.39 -3.37 5.50
CA ALA A 308 25.11 -4.06 5.65
C ALA A 308 24.00 -3.40 4.81
N VAL A 309 22.99 -4.17 4.45
CA VAL A 309 21.83 -3.72 3.68
C VAL A 309 20.58 -3.85 4.54
N VAL A 310 19.75 -2.81 4.55
CA VAL A 310 18.46 -2.79 5.24
C VAL A 310 17.35 -3.02 4.22
N THR A 311 16.53 -4.03 4.47
CA THR A 311 15.37 -4.35 3.65
C THR A 311 14.12 -4.40 4.52
N ASP A 312 12.97 -4.12 3.94
CA ASP A 312 11.69 -4.35 4.58
C ASP A 312 11.48 -5.86 4.81
N SER A 313 11.09 -6.26 6.02
CA SER A 313 10.96 -7.68 6.38
C SER A 313 9.84 -8.42 5.67
N GLU A 314 8.82 -7.70 5.16
CA GLU A 314 7.66 -8.30 4.49
C GLU A 314 7.84 -8.32 2.97
N THR A 315 8.32 -7.20 2.40
CA THR A 315 8.40 -7.03 0.94
C THR A 315 9.78 -7.36 0.36
N GLY A 316 10.83 -7.35 1.20
CA GLY A 316 12.22 -7.47 0.76
C GLY A 316 12.76 -6.21 0.04
N GLU A 317 11.99 -5.11 -0.03
CA GLU A 317 12.41 -3.87 -0.65
C GLU A 317 13.59 -3.26 0.10
N LYS A 318 14.62 -2.82 -0.64
CA LYS A 318 15.79 -2.16 -0.04
C LYS A 318 15.46 -0.74 0.39
N HIS A 319 15.72 -0.41 1.67
CA HIS A 319 15.50 0.91 2.25
C HIS A 319 16.78 1.68 2.59
N GLY A 320 17.92 1.01 2.60
CA GLY A 320 19.19 1.67 2.86
C GLY A 320 20.35 0.69 2.97
N SER A 321 21.52 1.23 3.23
CA SER A 321 22.72 0.44 3.49
C SER A 321 23.64 1.19 4.44
N PHE A 322 24.39 0.41 5.21
CA PHE A 322 25.50 0.87 6.02
C PHE A 322 26.81 0.64 5.27
N ASP A 323 27.75 1.53 5.46
CA ASP A 323 29.13 1.39 5.03
C ASP A 323 30.05 2.03 6.09
N ARG A 324 31.34 2.12 5.78
CA ARG A 324 32.33 2.71 6.72
C ARG A 324 32.06 4.19 7.06
N MET A 325 31.28 4.89 6.26
CA MET A 325 30.96 6.33 6.43
C MET A 325 29.55 6.58 6.91
N SER A 326 28.65 5.61 6.72
CA SER A 326 27.24 5.70 7.05
C SER A 326 26.89 4.77 8.22
N SER A 327 26.91 5.32 9.44
CA SER A 327 26.58 4.57 10.66
C SER A 327 25.08 4.57 11.00
N ALA A 328 24.24 5.24 10.21
CA ALA A 328 22.82 5.37 10.46
C ALA A 328 22.01 5.39 9.16
N VAL A 329 20.85 4.74 9.19
CA VAL A 329 19.86 4.75 8.12
C VAL A 329 18.55 5.30 8.67
N THR A 330 17.99 6.31 8.00
CA THR A 330 16.66 6.85 8.33
C THR A 330 15.61 6.01 7.64
N LEU A 331 14.62 5.54 8.41
CA LEU A 331 13.62 4.58 7.99
C LEU A 331 12.22 5.06 8.39
N MET A 332 11.22 4.59 7.69
CA MET A 332 9.84 4.68 8.14
C MET A 332 9.65 3.84 9.42
N PRO A 333 8.64 4.14 10.25
CA PRO A 333 8.21 3.19 11.27
C PRO A 333 7.83 1.86 10.63
N GLY A 334 8.46 0.76 11.06
CA GLY A 334 8.25 -0.53 10.41
C GLY A 334 9.15 -1.62 11.00
N VAL A 335 9.16 -2.76 10.32
CA VAL A 335 9.98 -3.91 10.68
C VAL A 335 10.93 -4.22 9.53
N TYR A 336 12.21 -4.35 9.84
CA TYR A 336 13.26 -4.45 8.84
C TYR A 336 14.16 -5.65 9.09
N ASP A 337 14.73 -6.14 8.01
CA ASP A 337 15.81 -7.13 8.04
C ASP A 337 17.14 -6.42 7.76
N LEU A 338 18.18 -6.80 8.47
CA LEU A 338 19.55 -6.33 8.28
C LEU A 338 20.38 -7.48 7.71
N GLN A 339 20.86 -7.32 6.49
CA GLN A 339 21.70 -8.32 5.83
C GLN A 339 23.17 -7.88 5.84
N MET A 340 24.05 -8.74 6.33
CA MET A 340 25.50 -8.56 6.35
C MET A 340 26.17 -9.77 5.68
N GLY A 341 26.68 -9.60 4.48
CA GLY A 341 27.16 -10.71 3.68
C GLY A 341 26.09 -11.77 3.44
N LYS A 342 26.32 -12.99 3.94
CA LYS A 342 25.37 -14.12 3.83
C LYS A 342 24.43 -14.25 5.02
N THR A 343 24.58 -13.45 6.08
CA THR A 343 23.81 -13.53 7.31
C THR A 343 22.73 -12.45 7.35
N VAL A 344 21.61 -12.72 8.05
CA VAL A 344 20.48 -11.82 8.16
C VAL A 344 19.97 -11.78 9.60
N ALA A 345 19.92 -10.59 10.18
CA ALA A 345 19.15 -10.33 11.40
C ALA A 345 17.75 -9.87 11.01
N ARG A 346 16.73 -10.58 11.49
CA ARG A 346 15.34 -10.38 11.06
C ARG A 346 14.53 -9.63 12.08
N TYR A 347 13.48 -8.96 11.60
CA TYR A 347 12.42 -8.36 12.41
C TYR A 347 12.89 -7.25 13.36
N ILE A 348 13.84 -6.42 12.91
CA ILE A 348 14.27 -5.25 13.66
C ILE A 348 13.18 -4.18 13.58
N LYS A 349 12.53 -3.90 14.71
CA LYS A 349 11.48 -2.89 14.78
C LYS A 349 12.06 -1.49 14.91
N VAL A 350 11.66 -0.59 14.01
CA VAL A 350 11.99 0.83 14.06
C VAL A 350 10.72 1.64 14.32
N ASP A 351 10.64 2.29 15.47
CA ASP A 351 9.52 3.16 15.83
C ASP A 351 9.77 4.60 15.35
N GLY A 352 8.69 5.31 15.06
CA GLY A 352 8.76 6.72 14.64
C GLY A 352 9.39 7.61 15.70
N GLY A 353 10.30 8.48 15.26
CA GLY A 353 11.01 9.43 16.11
C GLY A 353 12.06 8.80 17.03
N LYS A 354 12.28 7.47 16.96
CA LYS A 354 13.26 6.78 17.80
C LYS A 354 14.47 6.33 17.01
N THR A 355 15.60 6.22 17.72
CA THR A 355 16.80 5.56 17.21
C THR A 355 16.92 4.18 17.81
N VAL A 356 17.03 3.17 16.95
CA VAL A 356 17.38 1.80 17.31
C VAL A 356 18.88 1.64 17.09
N LEU A 357 19.63 1.33 18.14
CA LEU A 357 21.04 1.01 18.05
C LEU A 357 21.19 -0.51 17.98
N PHE A 358 21.64 -1.00 16.85
CA PHE A 358 21.96 -2.41 16.65
C PHE A 358 23.46 -2.63 16.83
N LYS A 359 23.84 -3.53 17.72
CA LYS A 359 25.24 -3.85 18.01
C LYS A 359 25.57 -5.26 17.48
N PRO A 360 26.18 -5.38 16.30
CA PRO A 360 26.61 -6.69 15.82
C PRO A 360 27.67 -7.29 16.74
N ALA A 361 27.75 -8.61 16.72
CA ALA A 361 28.82 -9.33 17.39
C ALA A 361 30.16 -9.16 16.65
N GLN A 362 31.25 -9.39 17.34
CA GLN A 362 32.59 -9.27 16.80
C GLN A 362 33.47 -10.48 17.14
N VAL A 363 34.31 -10.86 16.21
CA VAL A 363 35.43 -11.81 16.49
C VAL A 363 36.74 -11.07 16.26
N VAL A 364 37.56 -11.01 17.29
CA VAL A 364 38.85 -10.33 17.29
C VAL A 364 39.97 -11.34 17.48
N LEU A 365 40.92 -11.38 16.57
CA LEU A 365 42.12 -12.19 16.71
C LEU A 365 43.25 -11.42 17.35
N ALA A 366 43.85 -11.96 18.41
CA ALA A 366 45.03 -11.40 19.05
C ALA A 366 46.22 -11.33 18.09
N VAL A 367 47.23 -10.50 18.42
CA VAL A 367 48.38 -10.23 17.56
C VAL A 367 49.18 -11.48 17.26
N ASN A 368 49.25 -12.43 18.19
CA ASN A 368 49.97 -13.69 18.13
C ASN A 368 49.24 -14.81 17.33
N VAL A 369 47.98 -14.60 16.96
CA VAL A 369 47.19 -15.60 16.22
C VAL A 369 47.47 -15.50 14.71
N ASP A 370 47.76 -16.67 14.08
CA ASP A 370 47.91 -16.75 12.63
C ASP A 370 46.57 -16.55 11.92
N ARG A 371 46.48 -15.48 11.13
CA ARG A 371 45.26 -15.07 10.44
C ARG A 371 45.00 -15.80 9.13
N GLN A 372 46.07 -16.31 8.47
CA GLN A 372 45.97 -16.96 7.15
C GLN A 372 45.13 -18.24 7.22
N ASN A 373 45.12 -18.90 8.38
CA ASN A 373 44.37 -20.13 8.64
C ASN A 373 43.15 -19.91 9.56
N ALA A 374 42.65 -18.67 9.61
CA ALA A 374 41.50 -18.34 10.43
C ALA A 374 40.28 -18.00 9.57
N ARG A 375 39.15 -18.65 9.86
CA ARG A 375 37.84 -18.42 9.19
C ARG A 375 36.67 -18.57 10.13
N ILE A 376 35.53 -18.06 9.71
CA ILE A 376 34.26 -18.18 10.42
C ILE A 376 33.27 -18.89 9.50
N THR A 377 32.65 -19.92 10.03
CA THR A 377 31.60 -20.68 9.34
C THR A 377 30.31 -20.65 10.15
N THR A 378 29.18 -20.91 9.52
CA THR A 378 27.93 -21.27 10.20
C THR A 378 28.04 -22.69 10.77
N ALA A 379 27.08 -23.10 11.61
CA ALA A 379 27.07 -24.43 12.22
C ALA A 379 27.03 -25.58 11.18
N ASP A 380 26.46 -25.33 9.99
CA ASP A 380 26.42 -26.29 8.87
C ASP A 380 27.73 -26.33 8.04
N GLY A 381 28.76 -25.54 8.41
CA GLY A 381 30.06 -25.51 7.76
C GLY A 381 30.17 -24.50 6.61
N SER A 382 29.15 -23.74 6.29
CA SER A 382 29.20 -22.72 5.24
C SER A 382 30.09 -21.55 5.67
N GLU A 383 31.08 -21.19 4.85
CA GLU A 383 31.99 -20.08 5.17
C GLU A 383 31.24 -18.73 5.09
N VAL A 384 31.29 -17.98 6.18
CA VAL A 384 30.69 -16.65 6.35
C VAL A 384 31.71 -15.56 6.09
N ALA A 385 32.93 -15.74 6.67
CA ALA A 385 34.00 -14.77 6.55
C ALA A 385 35.35 -15.43 6.78
N ARG A 386 36.41 -14.76 6.31
CA ARG A 386 37.81 -15.19 6.47
C ARG A 386 38.63 -13.98 6.92
N PHE A 387 39.57 -14.24 7.81
CA PHE A 387 40.61 -13.27 8.15
C PHE A 387 41.69 -13.22 7.06
N ASP A 388 42.23 -12.05 6.85
CA ASP A 388 43.30 -11.83 5.86
C ASP A 388 44.52 -11.11 6.50
N ALA A 389 45.50 -10.76 5.67
CA ALA A 389 46.73 -10.13 6.14
C ALA A 389 46.55 -8.82 6.92
N VAL A 390 45.43 -8.12 6.75
CA VAL A 390 45.13 -6.83 7.39
C VAL A 390 43.98 -6.89 8.36
N THR A 391 43.04 -7.83 8.17
CA THR A 391 41.81 -7.95 8.95
C THR A 391 42.05 -8.76 10.23
N ARG A 392 41.94 -8.13 11.39
CA ARG A 392 42.00 -8.80 12.71
C ARG A 392 40.64 -8.90 13.38
N GLN A 393 39.65 -8.20 12.85
CA GLN A 393 38.32 -8.10 13.43
C GLN A 393 37.29 -8.35 12.35
N ILE A 394 36.36 -9.24 12.62
CA ILE A 394 35.19 -9.50 11.76
C ILE A 394 33.93 -9.21 12.56
N THR A 395 33.02 -8.50 11.93
CA THR A 395 31.72 -8.15 12.48
C THR A 395 30.67 -9.12 11.95
N LEU A 396 29.82 -9.63 12.83
CA LEU A 396 28.81 -10.67 12.54
C LEU A 396 27.45 -10.24 13.05
N LEU A 397 26.40 -10.68 12.38
CA LEU A 397 25.06 -10.62 12.96
C LEU A 397 24.89 -11.70 14.03
N PRO A 398 23.92 -11.59 14.96
CA PRO A 398 23.58 -12.65 15.90
C PRO A 398 23.30 -13.98 15.18
N GLY A 399 23.84 -15.08 15.70
CA GLY A 399 23.71 -16.40 15.10
C GLY A 399 24.72 -17.41 15.66
N ASP A 400 24.59 -18.66 15.25
CA ASP A 400 25.49 -19.74 15.67
C ASP A 400 26.63 -19.90 14.66
N TYR A 401 27.85 -19.65 15.14
CA TYR A 401 29.06 -19.69 14.34
C TYR A 401 30.09 -20.67 14.92
N VAL A 402 31.03 -21.04 14.07
CA VAL A 402 32.25 -21.73 14.44
C VAL A 402 33.42 -20.90 13.94
N VAL A 403 34.25 -20.44 14.86
CA VAL A 403 35.54 -19.79 14.56
C VAL A 403 36.59 -20.85 14.49
N GLU A 404 37.20 -21.06 13.30
CA GLU A 404 38.24 -22.03 13.07
C GLU A 404 39.57 -21.30 12.94
N VAL A 405 40.56 -21.69 13.76
CA VAL A 405 41.91 -21.12 13.77
C VAL A 405 42.91 -22.24 13.89
N ASN A 406 43.81 -22.38 12.92
CA ASN A 406 44.83 -23.44 12.88
C ASN A 406 44.26 -24.86 13.07
N GLY A 407 43.06 -25.12 12.52
CA GLY A 407 42.34 -26.38 12.65
C GLY A 407 41.55 -26.58 13.93
N ASN A 408 41.71 -25.71 14.92
CA ASN A 408 40.91 -25.72 16.13
C ASN A 408 39.54 -25.03 15.88
N LYS A 409 38.46 -25.63 16.36
CA LYS A 409 37.11 -25.14 16.17
C LYS A 409 36.54 -24.63 17.49
N LEU A 410 36.15 -23.35 17.51
CA LEU A 410 35.58 -22.66 18.66
C LEU A 410 34.12 -22.33 18.34
N PRO A 411 33.12 -22.98 18.94
CA PRO A 411 31.72 -22.58 18.81
C PRO A 411 31.51 -21.17 19.37
N PHE A 412 30.79 -20.33 18.63
CA PHE A 412 30.45 -18.96 19.03
C PHE A 412 28.96 -18.68 18.76
N PRO A 413 28.10 -18.94 19.74
CA PRO A 413 26.68 -18.52 19.67
C PRO A 413 26.59 -17.01 19.90
N ALA A 414 26.84 -16.25 18.84
CA ALA A 414 26.96 -14.80 18.87
C ALA A 414 25.58 -14.17 19.17
N LYS A 415 25.53 -13.30 20.16
CA LYS A 415 24.39 -12.43 20.49
C LYS A 415 24.73 -11.00 20.12
N GLU A 416 23.73 -10.15 20.15
CA GLU A 416 23.91 -8.71 19.91
C GLU A 416 24.92 -8.13 20.91
N GLY A 417 25.98 -7.51 20.38
CA GLY A 417 27.04 -6.85 21.15
C GLY A 417 28.13 -7.77 21.71
N ASP A 418 28.07 -9.09 21.47
CA ASP A 418 29.12 -10.01 21.95
C ASP A 418 30.44 -9.77 21.25
N VAL A 419 31.53 -9.91 22.00
CA VAL A 419 32.91 -9.87 21.47
C VAL A 419 33.61 -11.16 21.85
N LEU A 420 34.04 -11.95 20.86
CA LEU A 420 34.89 -13.10 21.06
C LEU A 420 36.34 -12.69 20.78
N GLU A 421 37.18 -12.68 21.81
CA GLU A 421 38.62 -12.54 21.64
C GLU A 421 39.26 -13.91 21.55
N VAL A 422 39.99 -14.15 20.45
CA VAL A 422 40.71 -15.40 20.22
C VAL A 422 42.19 -15.16 20.44
N ASN A 423 42.73 -15.81 21.47
CA ASN A 423 44.14 -15.82 21.84
C ASN A 423 44.76 -17.20 21.54
N GLN A 424 46.05 -17.27 21.32
CA GLN A 424 46.77 -18.57 21.28
C GLN A 424 46.92 -19.14 22.65
#